data_211f8805eda014454ef319771d7d15bb
#
_entry.id   211f8805eda014454ef319771d7d15bb
#
_cell.length_a   1.000
_cell.length_b   1.000
_cell.length_c   1.000
_cell.angle_alpha   90.00
_cell.angle_beta   90.00
_cell.angle_gamma   90.00
#
_symmetry.space_group_name_H-M   'P 1'
#
loop_
_entity.id
_entity.type
_entity.pdbx_description
1 polymer ?
#
loop_
_entity_poly.entity_id
_entity_poly.type
_entity_poly.pdbx_seq_one_letter_code
_entity_poly.pdbx_strand_id
1 'polypeptide(L)'
;MKLLKKIVIAFVLIYVITLGLVYVDVYDSRPIVNLFKNFQTDSSLKIVDFSVENNNDERPKPAPNKDRNPYYGDLHVHTKYSFDAYVFGVTASPDDAYKYAKGEGIKHPLGYEMKLREPLDFYSVTDHGFYMGMIQAYADTSTEISQNDFAEPFHNINRLENLTVESAGQRSNIFSSVLGATIIQPYPDWHPKLLMAYLTRNTQLALKSFDYDIHKSAWADIARSANEHNDPGHFTTFIGYEFTTSTDIEGGNLHRNVIFNSSEASIRPWTRIDSTNPEDLWTWQDRLREKGVDTIAMPHNSNGSNGQMFEMETFKGNAISKEYADKRMRNEPIVEITQVKGTSETHPLLSPDDEWADFEIMDVRVGSRPPTYSKPSGSYVREAYLSGLTLDFTKQGNPYKFGLIGSSDTHTGAGAFDENNYWSKVGLLDGDPENRGSVPLAEENIDRLTEYMQAFNQPLSTVELKQGTYANTGFTQWGASGLAVAWAEENTRESIFNAFRRKETFATTGTRIAVRFFGGYDLSSIDLNSDSLVSESYQK
;
A
#
# COMPACT_ATOMS: atom_id res chain seq x y z
N MET A 1 60.25 0.06 -2.18
CA MET A 1 59.60 -0.75 -3.22
C MET A 1 58.96 -2.05 -2.72
N LYS A 2 59.70 -2.95 -2.02
CA LYS A 2 59.13 -4.24 -1.53
C LYS A 2 57.97 -4.08 -0.53
N LEU A 3 58.02 -3.09 0.37
CA LEU A 3 56.96 -2.81 1.35
C LEU A 3 55.67 -2.26 0.66
N LEU A 4 55.82 -1.34 -0.28
CA LEU A 4 54.72 -0.77 -1.03
C LEU A 4 53.99 -1.84 -1.87
N LYS A 5 54.73 -2.80 -2.48
CA LYS A 5 54.12 -3.94 -3.17
C LYS A 5 53.31 -4.83 -2.22
N LYS A 6 53.80 -5.09 -0.99
CA LYS A 6 53.07 -5.88 0.00
C LYS A 6 51.78 -5.18 0.48
N ILE A 7 51.85 -3.86 0.65
CA ILE A 7 50.67 -3.04 1.01
C ILE A 7 49.63 -3.08 -0.12
N VAL A 8 50.03 -2.87 -1.37
CA VAL A 8 49.11 -2.93 -2.51
C VAL A 8 48.50 -4.33 -2.65
N ILE A 9 49.31 -5.40 -2.51
CA ILE A 9 48.77 -6.77 -2.56
C ILE A 9 47.79 -7.02 -1.42
N ALA A 10 48.06 -6.54 -0.22
CA ALA A 10 47.13 -6.68 0.91
C ALA A 10 45.80 -5.93 0.65
N PHE A 11 45.88 -4.71 0.11
CA PHE A 11 44.65 -3.96 -0.28
C PHE A 11 43.87 -4.66 -1.39
N VAL A 12 44.53 -5.19 -2.42
CA VAL A 12 43.87 -5.95 -3.49
C VAL A 12 43.25 -7.24 -2.95
N LEU A 13 43.94 -7.94 -2.04
CA LEU A 13 43.39 -9.15 -1.41
C LEU A 13 42.17 -8.84 -0.51
N ILE A 14 42.23 -7.79 0.29
CA ILE A 14 41.09 -7.32 1.09
C ILE A 14 39.93 -6.95 0.19
N TYR A 15 40.19 -6.22 -0.90
CA TYR A 15 39.18 -5.83 -1.88
C TYR A 15 38.53 -7.06 -2.53
N VAL A 16 39.31 -8.04 -3.00
CA VAL A 16 38.81 -9.28 -3.62
C VAL A 16 38.03 -10.15 -2.61
N ILE A 17 38.52 -10.22 -1.35
CA ILE A 17 37.79 -10.94 -0.27
C ILE A 17 36.46 -10.24 0.02
N THR A 18 36.46 -8.91 0.11
CA THR A 18 35.23 -8.13 0.33
C THR A 18 34.25 -8.31 -0.84
N LEU A 19 34.71 -8.27 -2.09
CA LEU A 19 33.91 -8.56 -3.26
C LEU A 19 33.35 -10.00 -3.22
N GLY A 20 34.16 -10.98 -2.87
CA GLY A 20 33.74 -12.37 -2.75
C GLY A 20 32.70 -12.58 -1.66
N LEU A 21 32.87 -11.98 -0.48
CA LEU A 21 31.91 -12.05 0.62
C LEU A 21 30.58 -11.43 0.26
N VAL A 22 30.60 -10.34 -0.49
CA VAL A 22 29.39 -9.66 -0.92
C VAL A 22 28.72 -10.41 -2.06
N TYR A 23 29.49 -10.96 -2.98
CA TYR A 23 28.95 -11.83 -4.03
C TYR A 23 28.17 -13.00 -3.39
N VAL A 24 28.76 -13.68 -2.42
CA VAL A 24 28.10 -14.74 -1.65
C VAL A 24 26.88 -14.22 -0.89
N ASP A 25 26.97 -13.03 -0.28
CA ASP A 25 25.86 -12.43 0.46
C ASP A 25 24.69 -12.02 -0.45
N VAL A 26 24.96 -11.60 -1.68
CA VAL A 26 23.93 -11.23 -2.67
C VAL A 26 23.28 -12.45 -3.32
N TYR A 27 24.08 -13.43 -3.74
CA TYR A 27 23.57 -14.58 -4.49
C TYR A 27 23.11 -15.75 -3.61
N ASP A 28 23.66 -15.90 -2.40
CA ASP A 28 23.37 -17.04 -1.49
C ASP A 28 22.44 -16.67 -0.31
N SER A 29 21.49 -15.76 -0.52
CA SER A 29 20.55 -15.32 0.53
C SER A 29 21.20 -14.50 1.66
N ARG A 30 22.36 -13.88 1.39
CA ARG A 30 23.00 -12.90 2.27
C ARG A 30 23.30 -13.41 3.69
N PRO A 31 24.08 -14.47 3.86
CA PRO A 31 24.29 -15.09 5.18
C PRO A 31 24.91 -14.13 6.20
N ILE A 32 25.79 -13.21 5.78
CA ILE A 32 26.45 -12.24 6.67
C ILE A 32 25.48 -11.15 7.09
N VAL A 33 24.71 -10.62 6.12
CA VAL A 33 23.68 -9.62 6.40
C VAL A 33 22.54 -10.24 7.21
N ASN A 34 22.17 -11.49 6.94
CA ASN A 34 21.17 -12.21 7.70
C ASN A 34 21.62 -12.48 9.14
N LEU A 35 22.91 -12.64 9.38
CA LEU A 35 23.45 -12.74 10.75
C LEU A 35 23.20 -11.46 11.56
N PHE A 36 23.43 -10.29 10.96
CA PHE A 36 23.12 -9.00 11.60
C PHE A 36 21.61 -8.71 11.63
N LYS A 37 20.87 -9.12 10.59
CA LYS A 37 19.41 -9.00 10.53
C LYS A 37 18.70 -9.87 11.56
N ASN A 38 19.21 -11.04 11.89
CA ASN A 38 18.60 -11.91 12.92
C ASN A 38 18.48 -11.19 14.27
N PHE A 39 19.41 -10.29 14.62
CA PHE A 39 19.28 -9.44 15.80
C PHE A 39 18.14 -8.41 15.66
N GLN A 40 17.91 -7.84 14.48
CA GLN A 40 16.80 -6.90 14.23
C GLN A 40 15.47 -7.64 14.04
N THR A 41 15.49 -8.81 13.39
CA THR A 41 14.32 -9.67 13.17
C THR A 41 13.71 -10.11 14.49
N ASP A 42 14.52 -10.49 15.47
CA ASP A 42 14.04 -10.85 16.80
C ASP A 42 13.33 -9.67 17.49
N SER A 43 13.81 -8.44 17.29
CA SER A 43 13.12 -7.26 17.82
C SER A 43 11.76 -7.01 17.14
N SER A 44 11.63 -7.26 15.83
CA SER A 44 10.37 -7.10 15.11
C SER A 44 9.31 -8.15 15.46
N LEU A 45 9.71 -9.27 16.05
CA LEU A 45 8.83 -10.32 16.56
C LEU A 45 8.44 -10.14 18.03
N LYS A 46 8.83 -9.03 18.67
CA LYS A 46 8.34 -8.68 19.99
C LYS A 46 6.91 -8.18 19.88
N ILE A 47 5.99 -8.89 20.53
CA ILE A 47 4.57 -8.51 20.59
C ILE A 47 4.36 -7.46 21.67
N VAL A 48 3.53 -6.49 21.37
CA VAL A 48 3.08 -5.42 22.27
C VAL A 48 1.55 -5.38 22.21
N ASP A 49 0.93 -5.30 23.36
CA ASP A 49 -0.49 -5.03 23.48
C ASP A 49 -0.71 -3.51 23.42
N PHE A 50 -1.45 -3.05 22.42
CA PHE A 50 -1.85 -1.67 22.21
C PHE A 50 -3.29 -1.40 22.62
N SER A 51 -3.91 -2.33 23.39
CA SER A 51 -5.27 -2.12 23.90
C SER A 51 -5.36 -0.84 24.73
N VAL A 52 -6.48 -0.17 24.63
CA VAL A 52 -6.84 1.02 25.39
C VAL A 52 -8.09 0.73 26.20
N GLU A 53 -8.22 1.35 27.38
CA GLU A 53 -9.48 1.29 28.12
C GLU A 53 -10.51 2.10 27.35
N ASN A 54 -11.34 1.41 26.57
CA ASN A 54 -12.47 2.03 25.89
C ASN A 54 -13.64 2.11 26.87
N ASN A 55 -14.14 3.32 27.11
CA ASN A 55 -15.50 3.52 27.59
C ASN A 55 -16.46 3.19 26.44
N ASN A 56 -16.55 1.90 26.08
CA ASN A 56 -17.43 1.45 25.03
C ASN A 56 -18.84 1.90 25.33
N ASP A 57 -19.44 2.57 24.37
CA ASP A 57 -20.83 3.01 24.38
C ASP A 57 -21.74 1.85 24.83
N GLU A 58 -22.66 2.11 25.74
CA GLU A 58 -23.63 1.11 26.22
C GLU A 58 -24.66 0.71 25.15
N ARG A 59 -24.43 1.09 23.88
CA ARG A 59 -25.32 0.74 22.77
C ARG A 59 -25.44 -0.80 22.64
N PRO A 60 -26.67 -1.33 22.48
CA PRO A 60 -26.83 -2.75 22.25
C PRO A 60 -26.11 -3.19 20.98
N LYS A 61 -25.27 -4.21 21.09
CA LYS A 61 -24.64 -4.83 19.90
C LYS A 61 -25.71 -5.59 19.12
N PRO A 62 -25.73 -5.45 17.76
CA PRO A 62 -26.59 -6.28 16.93
C PRO A 62 -26.32 -7.77 17.15
N ALA A 63 -27.37 -8.60 17.12
CA ALA A 63 -27.18 -10.04 17.20
C ALA A 63 -26.48 -10.58 15.95
N PRO A 64 -25.60 -11.60 16.09
CA PRO A 64 -24.96 -12.23 14.94
C PRO A 64 -25.98 -12.79 13.93
N ASN A 65 -25.75 -12.54 12.65
CA ASN A 65 -26.57 -13.05 11.56
C ASN A 65 -25.89 -14.27 10.92
N LYS A 66 -26.48 -15.45 11.06
CA LYS A 66 -25.93 -16.70 10.50
C LYS A 66 -25.84 -16.68 8.96
N ASP A 67 -26.72 -15.93 8.31
CA ASP A 67 -26.72 -15.75 6.85
C ASP A 67 -25.80 -14.61 6.41
N ARG A 68 -25.09 -14.00 7.36
CA ARG A 68 -24.10 -12.93 7.21
C ARG A 68 -24.68 -11.63 6.65
N ASN A 69 -24.04 -10.53 6.97
CA ASN A 69 -24.33 -9.20 6.44
C ASN A 69 -23.14 -8.73 5.58
N PRO A 70 -23.38 -7.91 4.54
CA PRO A 70 -22.30 -7.24 3.84
C PRO A 70 -21.83 -6.05 4.66
N TYR A 71 -20.57 -6.01 5.05
CA TYR A 71 -19.92 -4.89 5.69
C TYR A 71 -18.96 -4.21 4.71
N TYR A 72 -19.08 -2.90 4.60
CA TYR A 72 -18.34 -2.06 3.64
C TYR A 72 -17.23 -1.31 4.36
N GLY A 73 -16.02 -1.35 3.81
CA GLY A 73 -14.89 -0.68 4.42
C GLY A 73 -13.77 -0.37 3.47
N ASP A 74 -12.70 0.18 4.04
CA ASP A 74 -11.47 0.50 3.33
C ASP A 74 -10.26 0.05 4.14
N LEU A 75 -9.37 -0.68 3.49
CA LEU A 75 -8.18 -1.27 4.11
C LEU A 75 -6.88 -0.71 3.54
N HIS A 76 -6.97 0.44 2.82
CA HIS A 76 -5.82 1.06 2.19
C HIS A 76 -5.88 2.58 2.32
N VAL A 77 -5.36 3.06 3.44
CA VAL A 77 -5.51 4.46 3.86
C VAL A 77 -4.20 4.99 4.43
N HIS A 78 -3.75 6.12 3.88
CA HIS A 78 -2.55 6.82 4.32
C HIS A 78 -2.89 8.12 5.03
N THR A 79 -2.13 8.41 6.08
CA THR A 79 -2.25 9.59 6.92
C THR A 79 -0.95 10.40 6.89
N LYS A 80 -0.83 11.35 7.80
CA LYS A 80 0.40 12.13 7.98
C LYS A 80 1.66 11.27 8.20
N TYR A 81 1.52 9.99 8.58
CA TYR A 81 2.67 9.11 8.83
C TYR A 81 3.27 8.49 7.57
N SER A 82 2.55 8.51 6.45
CA SER A 82 3.11 8.19 5.15
C SER A 82 3.98 9.31 4.63
N PHE A 83 5.18 8.95 4.17
CA PHE A 83 6.19 9.93 3.75
C PHE A 83 5.71 10.82 2.58
N ASP A 84 5.00 10.25 1.63
CA ASP A 84 4.45 10.94 0.47
C ASP A 84 3.22 11.79 0.82
N ALA A 85 2.27 11.25 1.60
CA ALA A 85 1.12 12.02 2.07
C ALA A 85 1.57 13.31 2.79
N TYR A 86 2.53 13.19 3.71
CA TYR A 86 3.03 14.34 4.46
C TYR A 86 3.75 15.35 3.56
N VAL A 87 4.56 14.89 2.61
CA VAL A 87 5.23 15.79 1.64
C VAL A 87 4.21 16.59 0.84
N PHE A 88 3.06 16.02 0.49
CA PHE A 88 2.00 16.72 -0.24
C PHE A 88 0.96 17.39 0.65
N GLY A 89 1.33 17.74 1.88
CA GLY A 89 0.57 18.63 2.73
C GLY A 89 -0.42 17.98 3.66
N VAL A 90 -0.50 16.67 3.68
CA VAL A 90 -1.47 15.94 4.52
C VAL A 90 -1.02 15.93 5.96
N THR A 91 -1.88 16.46 6.84
CA THR A 91 -1.68 16.53 8.29
C THR A 91 -2.70 15.68 9.07
N ALA A 92 -3.67 15.09 8.36
CA ALA A 92 -4.65 14.19 8.96
C ALA A 92 -3.96 13.05 9.71
N SER A 93 -4.31 12.88 10.97
CA SER A 93 -3.80 11.82 11.85
C SER A 93 -4.57 10.50 11.62
N PRO A 94 -4.10 9.36 12.16
CA PRO A 94 -4.89 8.14 12.21
C PRO A 94 -6.26 8.34 12.90
N ASP A 95 -6.32 9.14 13.97
CA ASP A 95 -7.55 9.49 14.66
C ASP A 95 -8.53 10.24 13.73
N ASP A 96 -8.05 11.24 12.97
CA ASP A 96 -8.86 11.95 11.98
C ASP A 96 -9.42 10.99 10.91
N ALA A 97 -8.60 10.06 10.43
CA ALA A 97 -9.01 9.08 9.43
C ALA A 97 -10.13 8.14 9.95
N TYR A 98 -10.06 7.69 11.20
CA TYR A 98 -11.13 6.90 11.80
C TYR A 98 -12.40 7.71 12.08
N LYS A 99 -12.28 8.98 12.50
CA LYS A 99 -13.44 9.89 12.62
C LYS A 99 -14.11 10.10 11.27
N TYR A 100 -13.32 10.30 10.22
CA TYR A 100 -13.84 10.41 8.86
C TYR A 100 -14.62 9.16 8.44
N ALA A 101 -14.07 7.96 8.66
CA ALA A 101 -14.73 6.70 8.33
C ALA A 101 -16.06 6.51 9.07
N LYS A 102 -16.20 7.06 10.29
CA LYS A 102 -17.44 7.10 11.07
C LYS A 102 -18.43 8.19 10.60
N GLY A 103 -18.09 8.98 9.55
CA GLY A 103 -18.95 10.00 8.97
C GLY A 103 -18.74 11.42 9.47
N GLU A 104 -17.69 11.66 10.28
CA GLU A 104 -17.30 13.01 10.62
C GLU A 104 -16.57 13.71 9.47
N GLY A 105 -16.61 15.03 9.40
CA GLY A 105 -15.86 15.81 8.41
C GLY A 105 -14.43 16.05 8.87
N ILE A 106 -13.46 15.88 7.97
CA ILE A 106 -12.08 16.32 8.17
C ILE A 106 -11.65 17.32 7.09
N LYS A 107 -10.58 18.06 7.34
CA LYS A 107 -10.13 19.09 6.39
C LYS A 107 -9.08 18.56 5.43
N HIS A 108 -9.28 18.87 4.16
CA HIS A 108 -8.24 18.76 3.13
C HIS A 108 -7.13 19.80 3.35
N PRO A 109 -5.87 19.58 2.93
CA PRO A 109 -4.81 20.58 3.01
C PRO A 109 -5.14 21.94 2.39
N LEU A 110 -5.98 21.97 1.34
CA LEU A 110 -6.49 23.22 0.75
C LEU A 110 -7.67 23.86 1.52
N GLY A 111 -8.04 23.32 2.68
CA GLY A 111 -8.98 23.92 3.63
C GLY A 111 -10.45 23.54 3.45
N TYR A 112 -10.86 22.88 2.39
CA TYR A 112 -12.24 22.39 2.24
C TYR A 112 -12.50 21.14 3.09
N GLU A 113 -13.77 20.86 3.36
CA GLU A 113 -14.20 19.69 4.13
C GLU A 113 -14.29 18.45 3.24
N MET A 114 -13.76 17.34 3.74
CA MET A 114 -13.96 16.00 3.20
C MET A 114 -14.87 15.23 4.14
N LYS A 115 -15.99 14.70 3.64
CA LYS A 115 -16.99 14.01 4.47
C LYS A 115 -17.71 12.93 3.67
N LEU A 116 -17.86 11.76 4.26
CA LEU A 116 -18.65 10.67 3.70
C LEU A 116 -20.15 11.00 3.74
N ARG A 117 -20.90 10.57 2.71
CA ARG A 117 -22.37 10.59 2.73
C ARG A 117 -22.94 9.54 3.68
N GLU A 118 -22.27 8.39 3.78
CA GLU A 118 -22.62 7.29 4.67
C GLU A 118 -21.35 6.76 5.37
N PRO A 119 -21.36 6.56 6.68
CA PRO A 119 -20.23 5.95 7.40
C PRO A 119 -19.86 4.57 6.84
N LEU A 120 -18.61 4.19 6.98
CA LEU A 120 -18.13 2.83 6.69
C LEU A 120 -18.37 1.92 7.91
N ASP A 121 -18.40 0.60 7.66
CA ASP A 121 -18.55 -0.40 8.72
C ASP A 121 -17.20 -0.80 9.32
N PHE A 122 -16.13 -0.75 8.53
CA PHE A 122 -14.76 -1.04 9.00
C PHE A 122 -13.72 -0.20 8.26
N TYR A 123 -12.56 -0.01 8.91
CA TYR A 123 -11.48 0.80 8.36
C TYR A 123 -10.12 0.36 8.89
N SER A 124 -9.07 0.54 8.10
CA SER A 124 -7.70 0.36 8.57
C SER A 124 -6.78 1.42 8.01
N VAL A 125 -6.12 2.18 8.87
CA VAL A 125 -4.99 3.00 8.48
C VAL A 125 -3.82 2.08 8.17
N THR A 126 -3.25 2.24 6.97
CA THR A 126 -2.17 1.40 6.43
C THR A 126 -1.04 2.25 5.88
N ASP A 127 -0.58 3.21 6.65
CA ASP A 127 0.56 4.05 6.29
C ASP A 127 1.76 3.23 5.82
N HIS A 128 2.54 3.75 4.88
CA HIS A 128 3.78 3.12 4.43
C HIS A 128 4.67 2.78 5.62
N GLY A 129 4.90 1.49 5.85
CA GLY A 129 5.75 1.01 6.95
C GLY A 129 7.19 1.48 6.86
N PHE A 130 7.59 1.82 5.67
CA PHE A 130 8.88 2.35 5.33
C PHE A 130 8.89 3.88 5.53
N TYR A 131 9.87 4.40 6.28
CA TYR A 131 9.96 5.82 6.66
C TYR A 131 8.74 6.39 7.43
N MET A 132 7.93 5.56 8.03
CA MET A 132 6.76 5.93 8.83
C MET A 132 7.13 6.97 9.90
N GLY A 133 6.49 8.14 9.86
CA GLY A 133 6.72 9.25 10.81
C GLY A 133 8.01 10.06 10.59
N MET A 134 8.92 9.60 9.72
CA MET A 134 10.24 10.23 9.57
C MET A 134 10.15 11.64 8.99
N ILE A 135 9.30 11.85 7.96
CA ILE A 135 9.20 13.16 7.30
C ILE A 135 8.65 14.23 8.24
N GLN A 136 7.75 13.85 9.14
CA GLN A 136 7.28 14.75 10.20
C GLN A 136 8.42 15.17 11.12
N ALA A 137 9.25 14.20 11.51
CA ALA A 137 10.39 14.48 12.38
C ALA A 137 11.43 15.39 11.70
N TYR A 138 11.62 15.27 10.38
CA TYR A 138 12.46 16.19 9.62
C TYR A 138 11.84 17.59 9.55
N ALA A 139 10.54 17.69 9.42
CA ALA A 139 9.83 18.96 9.29
C ALA A 139 9.73 19.75 10.60
N ASP A 140 9.74 19.05 11.73
CA ASP A 140 9.72 19.64 13.06
C ASP A 140 11.12 20.07 13.48
N THR A 141 11.40 21.37 13.39
CA THR A 141 12.72 21.96 13.72
C THR A 141 13.15 21.79 15.18
N SER A 142 12.28 21.26 16.04
CA SER A 142 12.62 20.97 17.44
C SER A 142 13.27 19.60 17.65
N THR A 143 13.20 18.71 16.66
CA THR A 143 13.77 17.36 16.76
C THR A 143 15.28 17.35 16.48
N GLU A 144 16.00 16.40 17.06
CA GLU A 144 17.43 16.22 16.80
C GLU A 144 17.72 15.88 15.33
N ILE A 145 16.88 15.02 14.72
CA ILE A 145 17.06 14.57 13.34
C ILE A 145 16.85 15.71 12.33
N SER A 146 16.01 16.70 12.65
CA SER A 146 15.78 17.87 11.80
C SER A 146 17.01 18.79 11.70
N GLN A 147 17.97 18.65 12.60
CA GLN A 147 19.19 19.49 12.61
C GLN A 147 20.22 19.02 11.55
N ASN A 148 19.93 17.96 10.82
CA ASN A 148 20.79 17.51 9.73
C ASN A 148 20.48 18.27 8.43
N ASP A 149 21.52 18.57 7.65
CA ASP A 149 21.42 19.34 6.41
C ASP A 149 20.38 18.78 5.41
N PHE A 150 20.17 17.46 5.39
CA PHE A 150 19.19 16.81 4.51
C PHE A 150 17.74 17.09 4.93
N ALA A 151 17.49 17.47 6.18
CA ALA A 151 16.15 17.76 6.68
C ALA A 151 15.67 19.19 6.33
N GLU A 152 16.60 20.09 5.97
CA GLU A 152 16.30 21.50 5.67
C GLU A 152 15.14 21.69 4.66
N PRO A 153 15.05 20.93 3.54
CA PRO A 153 13.95 21.10 2.58
C PRO A 153 12.55 20.78 3.15
N PHE A 154 12.49 20.05 4.27
CA PHE A 154 11.23 19.66 4.92
C PHE A 154 10.80 20.65 6.01
N HIS A 155 11.69 21.55 6.47
CA HIS A 155 11.39 22.45 7.59
C HIS A 155 10.12 23.23 7.33
N ASN A 156 9.15 23.10 8.25
CA ASN A 156 7.89 23.82 8.23
C ASN A 156 7.06 23.64 6.95
N ILE A 157 7.31 22.56 6.17
CA ILE A 157 6.67 22.35 4.87
C ILE A 157 5.15 22.37 4.95
N ASN A 158 4.54 21.95 6.07
CA ASN A 158 3.10 21.89 6.27
C ASN A 158 2.54 22.98 7.18
N ARG A 159 3.24 24.13 7.33
CA ARG A 159 2.61 25.33 7.88
C ARG A 159 1.53 25.86 6.93
N LEU A 160 0.48 26.49 7.48
CA LEU A 160 -0.68 26.94 6.72
C LEU A 160 -0.32 27.80 5.51
N GLU A 161 0.66 28.70 5.66
CA GLU A 161 1.14 29.54 4.57
C GLU A 161 1.80 28.79 3.41
N ASN A 162 2.22 27.53 3.63
CA ASN A 162 2.87 26.67 2.66
C ASN A 162 1.90 25.62 2.05
N LEU A 163 0.65 25.57 2.50
CA LEU A 163 -0.36 24.64 1.99
C LEU A 163 -1.11 25.28 0.82
N THR A 164 -0.42 25.47 -0.29
CA THR A 164 -0.97 26.07 -1.51
C THR A 164 -0.76 25.19 -2.73
N VAL A 165 -1.58 25.34 -3.76
CA VAL A 165 -1.49 24.61 -5.01
C VAL A 165 -0.13 24.84 -5.70
N GLU A 166 0.38 26.06 -5.64
CA GLU A 166 1.64 26.46 -6.25
C GLU A 166 2.85 25.73 -5.61
N SER A 167 2.74 25.33 -4.34
CA SER A 167 3.80 24.61 -3.64
C SER A 167 3.96 23.15 -4.13
N ALA A 168 2.99 22.59 -4.84
CA ALA A 168 2.98 21.18 -5.25
C ALA A 168 4.18 20.81 -6.12
N GLY A 169 4.63 21.71 -7.00
CA GLY A 169 5.82 21.49 -7.83
C GLY A 169 7.12 21.35 -7.01
N GLN A 170 7.34 22.25 -6.04
CA GLN A 170 8.48 22.15 -5.13
C GLN A 170 8.42 20.86 -4.30
N ARG A 171 7.25 20.52 -3.77
CA ARG A 171 7.01 19.28 -3.01
C ARG A 171 7.29 18.03 -3.85
N SER A 172 6.97 18.07 -5.14
CA SER A 172 7.28 16.99 -6.06
C SER A 172 8.80 16.76 -6.23
N ASN A 173 9.60 17.84 -6.21
CA ASN A 173 11.06 17.73 -6.22
C ASN A 173 11.60 17.16 -4.90
N ILE A 174 11.04 17.59 -3.75
CA ILE A 174 11.36 17.04 -2.44
C ILE A 174 11.01 15.54 -2.40
N PHE A 175 9.79 15.18 -2.82
CA PHE A 175 9.36 13.78 -2.93
C PHE A 175 10.31 12.94 -3.78
N SER A 176 10.74 13.45 -4.93
CA SER A 176 11.69 12.75 -5.81
C SER A 176 13.06 12.54 -5.14
N SER A 177 13.50 13.52 -4.32
CA SER A 177 14.75 13.39 -3.57
C SER A 177 14.64 12.34 -2.45
N VAL A 178 13.48 12.26 -1.78
CA VAL A 178 13.17 11.21 -0.79
C VAL A 178 13.17 9.85 -1.46
N LEU A 179 12.45 9.69 -2.57
CA LEU A 179 12.43 8.42 -3.31
C LEU A 179 13.84 8.04 -3.75
N GLY A 180 14.64 8.96 -4.29
CA GLY A 180 16.02 8.73 -4.67
C GLY A 180 16.89 8.28 -3.48
N ALA A 181 16.70 8.88 -2.31
CA ALA A 181 17.41 8.49 -1.08
C ALA A 181 16.90 7.17 -0.49
N THR A 182 15.63 6.85 -0.68
CA THR A 182 14.95 5.68 -0.11
C THR A 182 14.95 4.47 -1.04
N ILE A 183 15.13 4.67 -2.34
CA ILE A 183 15.41 3.63 -3.34
C ILE A 183 16.84 3.09 -3.15
N ILE A 184 17.68 3.79 -2.39
CA ILE A 184 18.92 3.17 -1.93
C ILE A 184 18.51 1.97 -1.10
N GLN A 185 18.63 0.83 -1.72
CA GLN A 185 18.44 -0.44 -1.07
C GLN A 185 19.34 -0.50 0.15
N PRO A 186 18.90 -1.13 1.22
CA PRO A 186 19.77 -1.44 2.35
C PRO A 186 20.96 -2.32 1.92
N TYR A 187 21.01 -2.67 0.63
CA TYR A 187 22.05 -3.48 0.05
C TYR A 187 22.51 -2.87 -1.25
N PRO A 188 23.79 -2.47 -1.33
CA PRO A 188 24.34 -2.07 -2.60
C PRO A 188 24.19 -3.24 -3.58
N ASP A 189 23.46 -3.03 -4.66
CA ASP A 189 23.67 -3.76 -5.88
C ASP A 189 25.07 -3.38 -6.35
N TRP A 190 25.95 -4.35 -6.64
CA TRP A 190 27.37 -4.10 -6.96
C TRP A 190 27.58 -3.49 -8.34
N HIS A 191 26.61 -2.77 -8.80
CA HIS A 191 26.76 -1.96 -10.00
C HIS A 191 27.72 -0.78 -9.70
N PRO A 192 28.70 -0.47 -10.56
CA PRO A 192 29.66 0.63 -10.35
C PRO A 192 29.03 1.98 -10.00
N LYS A 193 27.78 2.24 -10.42
CA LYS A 193 27.01 3.42 -10.05
C LYS A 193 26.62 3.46 -8.56
N LEU A 194 26.48 2.30 -7.91
CA LEU A 194 26.15 2.21 -6.48
C LEU A 194 27.38 2.29 -5.59
N LEU A 195 28.50 1.76 -6.05
CA LEU A 195 29.80 2.04 -5.41
C LEU A 195 30.09 3.55 -5.41
N MET A 196 29.76 4.25 -6.50
CA MET A 196 29.89 5.71 -6.58
C MET A 196 28.87 6.43 -5.69
N ALA A 197 27.63 5.97 -5.59
CA ALA A 197 26.64 6.50 -4.65
C ALA A 197 27.05 6.26 -3.19
N TYR A 198 27.66 5.13 -2.88
CA TYR A 198 28.24 4.82 -1.59
C TYR A 198 29.42 5.76 -1.25
N LEU A 199 30.28 6.04 -2.21
CA LEU A 199 31.44 6.94 -2.06
C LEU A 199 31.03 8.43 -2.05
N THR A 200 29.86 8.79 -2.61
CA THR A 200 29.42 10.18 -2.82
C THR A 200 28.36 10.69 -1.84
N ARG A 201 28.18 10.11 -0.66
CA ARG A 201 27.29 10.57 0.42
C ARG A 201 25.83 10.09 0.44
N ASN A 202 25.24 9.53 -0.64
CA ASN A 202 23.81 9.21 -0.65
C ASN A 202 23.42 8.04 0.27
N THR A 203 24.31 7.06 0.45
CA THR A 203 24.07 5.94 1.42
C THR A 203 24.27 6.35 2.86
N GLN A 204 25.14 7.31 3.14
CA GLN A 204 25.24 7.88 4.49
C GLN A 204 24.01 8.66 4.89
N LEU A 205 23.30 9.23 3.89
CA LEU A 205 22.05 9.93 4.10
C LEU A 205 20.97 8.97 4.61
N ALA A 206 20.73 7.85 3.93
CA ALA A 206 19.71 6.87 4.31
C ALA A 206 19.97 6.24 5.69
N LEU A 207 21.23 5.95 6.03
CA LEU A 207 21.61 5.37 7.33
C LEU A 207 21.56 6.38 8.48
N LYS A 208 21.83 7.66 8.20
CA LYS A 208 21.76 8.74 9.21
C LYS A 208 20.37 9.37 9.32
N SER A 209 19.52 9.14 8.33
CA SER A 209 18.19 9.75 8.23
C SER A 209 17.08 8.88 8.83
N PHE A 210 17.36 7.67 9.29
CA PHE A 210 16.37 6.78 9.87
C PHE A 210 16.56 6.62 11.38
N ASP A 211 15.50 6.93 12.14
CA ASP A 211 15.43 6.76 13.58
C ASP A 211 14.37 5.72 13.95
N TYR A 212 14.79 4.63 14.55
CA TYR A 212 13.90 3.53 14.95
C TYR A 212 12.92 3.93 16.06
N ASP A 213 13.25 4.89 16.92
CA ASP A 213 12.35 5.27 18.01
C ASP A 213 11.24 6.19 17.50
N ILE A 214 11.53 7.08 16.55
CA ILE A 214 10.52 7.84 15.80
C ILE A 214 9.58 6.88 15.06
N HIS A 215 10.15 5.92 14.32
CA HIS A 215 9.39 4.92 13.57
C HIS A 215 8.46 4.08 14.47
N LYS A 216 8.98 3.59 15.61
CA LYS A 216 8.16 2.85 16.60
C LYS A 216 7.08 3.71 17.24
N SER A 217 7.38 5.00 17.49
CA SER A 217 6.41 5.92 18.07
C SER A 217 5.23 6.17 17.11
N ALA A 218 5.51 6.39 15.82
CA ALA A 218 4.46 6.54 14.80
C ALA A 218 3.63 5.24 14.65
N TRP A 219 4.28 4.09 14.65
CA TRP A 219 3.60 2.79 14.63
C TRP A 219 2.70 2.58 15.85
N ALA A 220 3.21 2.90 17.05
CA ALA A 220 2.44 2.79 18.29
C ALA A 220 1.21 3.72 18.29
N ASP A 221 1.31 4.88 17.67
CA ASP A 221 0.19 5.82 17.52
C ASP A 221 -0.89 5.26 16.57
N ILE A 222 -0.49 4.72 15.42
CA ILE A 222 -1.40 4.03 14.49
C ILE A 222 -2.11 2.86 15.20
N ALA A 223 -1.37 2.01 15.91
CA ALA A 223 -1.92 0.83 16.57
C ALA A 223 -2.89 1.19 17.71
N ARG A 224 -2.55 2.22 18.52
CA ARG A 224 -3.45 2.72 19.58
C ARG A 224 -4.69 3.36 18.99
N SER A 225 -4.55 4.23 17.99
CA SER A 225 -5.69 4.87 17.35
C SER A 225 -6.66 3.83 16.75
N ALA A 226 -6.13 2.77 16.12
CA ALA A 226 -6.97 1.67 15.66
C ALA A 226 -7.77 1.02 16.81
N ASN A 227 -7.16 0.79 17.96
CA ASN A 227 -7.84 0.19 19.10
C ASN A 227 -8.82 1.15 19.79
N GLU A 228 -8.49 2.45 19.88
CA GLU A 228 -9.36 3.50 20.43
C GLU A 228 -10.67 3.64 19.65
N HIS A 229 -10.61 3.50 18.33
CA HIS A 229 -11.78 3.64 17.47
C HIS A 229 -12.54 2.35 17.23
N ASN A 230 -12.03 1.19 17.68
CA ASN A 230 -12.71 -0.09 17.53
C ASN A 230 -13.94 -0.18 18.46
N ASP A 231 -15.12 -0.25 17.87
CA ASP A 231 -16.42 -0.36 18.55
C ASP A 231 -17.16 -1.61 18.05
N PRO A 232 -16.86 -2.78 18.64
CA PRO A 232 -17.40 -4.06 18.17
C PRO A 232 -18.92 -4.09 18.12
N GLY A 233 -19.46 -4.43 16.97
CA GLY A 233 -20.89 -4.42 16.65
C GLY A 233 -21.36 -3.20 15.87
N HIS A 234 -20.57 -2.11 15.83
CA HIS A 234 -20.93 -0.87 15.15
C HIS A 234 -19.86 -0.39 14.15
N PHE A 235 -18.60 -0.43 14.54
CA PHE A 235 -17.48 -0.03 13.69
C PHE A 235 -16.23 -0.81 14.03
N THR A 236 -15.70 -1.54 13.05
CA THR A 236 -14.49 -2.35 13.24
C THR A 236 -13.27 -1.66 12.67
N THR A 237 -12.17 -1.69 13.43
CA THR A 237 -10.86 -1.22 12.95
C THR A 237 -9.84 -2.35 13.02
N PHE A 238 -8.81 -2.26 12.18
CA PHE A 238 -7.65 -3.15 12.21
C PHE A 238 -6.39 -2.34 12.43
N ILE A 239 -5.47 -2.85 13.24
CA ILE A 239 -4.09 -2.37 13.23
C ILE A 239 -3.51 -2.77 11.87
N GLY A 240 -2.91 -1.84 11.14
CA GLY A 240 -2.39 -2.11 9.81
C GLY A 240 -1.24 -1.21 9.38
N TYR A 241 -0.54 -1.63 8.35
CA TYR A 241 0.49 -0.84 7.66
C TYR A 241 0.67 -1.36 6.24
N GLU A 242 1.30 -0.55 5.38
CA GLU A 242 1.69 -1.01 4.05
C GLU A 242 3.15 -1.48 4.02
N PHE A 243 3.35 -2.73 3.62
CA PHE A 243 4.66 -3.24 3.19
C PHE A 243 4.95 -2.75 1.77
N THR A 244 5.60 -1.61 1.69
CA THR A 244 5.93 -0.93 0.44
C THR A 244 7.27 -1.43 -0.08
N THR A 245 7.26 -2.20 -1.17
CA THR A 245 8.48 -2.70 -1.79
C THR A 245 8.40 -2.71 -3.32
N SER A 246 9.53 -2.76 -3.96
CA SER A 246 9.69 -2.85 -5.41
C SER A 246 10.99 -3.56 -5.73
N THR A 247 11.11 -4.10 -6.95
CA THR A 247 12.40 -4.56 -7.44
C THR A 247 13.22 -3.41 -7.99
N ASP A 248 14.53 -3.53 -7.93
CA ASP A 248 15.47 -2.46 -8.27
C ASP A 248 15.60 -2.17 -9.74
N ILE A 249 15.61 -3.24 -10.52
CA ILE A 249 15.95 -3.17 -11.94
C ILE A 249 14.73 -2.80 -12.76
N GLU A 250 13.58 -3.34 -12.41
CA GLU A 250 12.37 -3.19 -13.21
C GLU A 250 11.31 -2.28 -12.57
N GLY A 251 11.47 -1.91 -11.31
CA GLY A 251 10.64 -0.92 -10.62
C GLY A 251 9.16 -1.29 -10.54
N GLY A 252 8.85 -2.59 -10.40
CA GLY A 252 7.47 -3.06 -10.27
C GLY A 252 6.94 -2.89 -8.86
N ASN A 253 5.69 -2.49 -8.74
CA ASN A 253 5.02 -2.37 -7.44
C ASN A 253 4.77 -3.76 -6.85
N LEU A 254 5.37 -4.05 -5.71
CA LEU A 254 5.17 -5.29 -4.96
C LEU A 254 4.62 -5.01 -3.56
N HIS A 255 3.72 -4.05 -3.47
CA HIS A 255 3.15 -3.54 -2.22
C HIS A 255 2.09 -4.50 -1.65
N ARG A 256 1.96 -4.55 -0.31
CA ARG A 256 0.94 -5.29 0.42
C ARG A 256 0.49 -4.51 1.65
N ASN A 257 -0.80 -4.33 1.82
CA ASN A 257 -1.31 -3.93 3.13
C ASN A 257 -1.31 -5.14 4.05
N VAL A 258 -0.85 -4.95 5.28
CA VAL A 258 -0.82 -5.97 6.32
C VAL A 258 -1.74 -5.53 7.44
N ILE A 259 -2.70 -6.37 7.83
CA ILE A 259 -3.61 -6.13 8.95
C ILE A 259 -3.49 -7.23 9.99
N PHE A 260 -3.75 -6.87 11.25
CA PHE A 260 -3.71 -7.72 12.43
C PHE A 260 -5.12 -7.99 12.94
N ASN A 261 -5.38 -9.23 13.40
CA ASN A 261 -6.70 -9.61 13.90
C ASN A 261 -6.96 -9.31 15.38
N SER A 262 -5.99 -8.72 16.08
CA SER A 262 -6.06 -8.47 17.53
C SER A 262 -5.67 -7.04 17.91
N SER A 263 -5.79 -6.71 19.21
CA SER A 263 -5.24 -5.48 19.79
C SER A 263 -3.72 -5.51 19.91
N GLU A 264 -3.13 -6.69 19.75
CA GLU A 264 -1.70 -6.91 19.83
C GLU A 264 -1.08 -6.86 18.43
N ALA A 265 0.12 -6.31 18.34
CA ALA A 265 0.92 -6.30 17.13
C ALA A 265 2.43 -6.37 17.47
N SER A 266 3.25 -6.51 16.44
CA SER A 266 4.71 -6.38 16.59
C SER A 266 5.09 -4.97 17.06
N ILE A 267 6.19 -4.84 17.79
CA ILE A 267 6.69 -3.55 18.30
C ILE A 267 7.03 -2.54 17.19
N ARG A 268 7.25 -3.02 15.99
CA ARG A 268 7.42 -2.25 14.75
C ARG A 268 6.96 -3.08 13.56
N PRO A 269 6.55 -2.47 12.45
CA PRO A 269 6.23 -3.20 11.23
C PRO A 269 7.49 -3.84 10.62
N TRP A 270 7.31 -4.96 9.93
CA TRP A 270 8.29 -5.53 9.02
C TRP A 270 8.23 -4.80 7.69
N THR A 271 9.34 -4.21 7.26
CA THR A 271 9.37 -3.31 6.11
C THR A 271 10.42 -3.72 5.09
N ARG A 272 10.50 -3.01 3.96
CA ARG A 272 11.58 -3.18 2.97
C ARG A 272 12.99 -2.96 3.54
N ILE A 273 13.12 -2.29 4.69
CA ILE A 273 14.40 -2.17 5.40
C ILE A 273 14.86 -3.55 5.90
N ASP A 274 13.90 -4.42 6.25
CA ASP A 274 14.17 -5.79 6.69
C ASP A 274 14.39 -6.72 5.48
N SER A 275 13.52 -6.66 4.47
CA SER A 275 13.67 -7.37 3.20
C SER A 275 12.83 -6.75 2.10
N THR A 276 13.33 -6.74 0.87
CA THR A 276 12.56 -6.34 -0.32
C THR A 276 11.74 -7.50 -0.90
N ASN A 277 12.03 -8.73 -0.47
CA ASN A 277 11.33 -9.93 -0.94
C ASN A 277 10.03 -10.15 -0.15
N PRO A 278 8.85 -10.12 -0.80
CA PRO A 278 7.57 -10.38 -0.15
C PRO A 278 7.44 -11.80 0.46
N GLU A 279 8.22 -12.77 0.01
CA GLU A 279 8.22 -14.13 0.58
C GLU A 279 8.83 -14.17 2.00
N ASP A 280 9.73 -13.22 2.30
CA ASP A 280 10.27 -13.04 3.65
C ASP A 280 9.23 -12.42 4.59
N LEU A 281 8.34 -11.54 4.07
CA LEU A 281 7.18 -11.04 4.81
C LEU A 281 6.27 -12.21 5.25
N TRP A 282 5.97 -13.17 4.35
CA TRP A 282 5.17 -14.34 4.73
C TRP A 282 5.85 -15.19 5.81
N THR A 283 7.17 -15.28 5.78
CA THR A 283 7.94 -15.98 6.83
C THR A 283 7.81 -15.27 8.18
N TRP A 284 7.84 -13.95 8.18
CA TRP A 284 7.64 -13.13 9.38
C TRP A 284 6.20 -13.25 9.91
N GLN A 285 5.19 -13.24 9.04
CA GLN A 285 3.78 -13.45 9.43
C GLN A 285 3.56 -14.84 10.05
N ASP A 286 4.16 -15.90 9.48
CA ASP A 286 4.09 -17.24 10.05
C ASP A 286 4.68 -17.28 11.47
N ARG A 287 5.82 -16.60 11.71
CA ARG A 287 6.42 -16.48 13.04
C ARG A 287 5.58 -15.69 14.03
N LEU A 288 4.85 -14.67 13.58
CA LEU A 288 3.88 -13.95 14.44
C LEU A 288 2.72 -14.87 14.84
N ARG A 289 2.23 -15.65 13.90
CA ARG A 289 1.15 -16.62 14.12
C ARG A 289 1.56 -17.70 15.13
N GLU A 290 2.80 -18.17 15.09
CA GLU A 290 3.38 -19.08 16.11
C GLU A 290 3.37 -18.44 17.51
N LYS A 291 3.36 -17.11 17.62
CA LYS A 291 3.26 -16.35 18.88
C LYS A 291 1.82 -15.94 19.25
N GLY A 292 0.83 -16.41 18.48
CA GLY A 292 -0.60 -16.14 18.74
C GLY A 292 -1.17 -14.90 18.05
N VAL A 293 -0.37 -14.17 17.26
CA VAL A 293 -0.82 -12.98 16.53
C VAL A 293 -1.01 -13.31 15.07
N ASP A 294 -2.26 -13.38 14.60
CA ASP A 294 -2.58 -13.66 13.21
C ASP A 294 -2.63 -12.38 12.39
N THR A 295 -2.11 -12.47 11.16
CA THR A 295 -2.07 -11.37 10.20
C THR A 295 -2.37 -11.88 8.79
N ILE A 296 -2.92 -11.02 7.94
CA ILE A 296 -3.00 -11.23 6.50
C ILE A 296 -2.34 -10.07 5.76
N ALA A 297 -1.77 -10.38 4.60
CA ALA A 297 -1.26 -9.40 3.66
C ALA A 297 -2.15 -9.36 2.42
N MET A 298 -2.34 -8.18 1.85
CA MET A 298 -3.21 -7.92 0.70
C MET A 298 -2.40 -7.26 -0.41
N PRO A 299 -1.95 -8.03 -1.42
CA PRO A 299 -1.34 -7.45 -2.60
C PRO A 299 -2.26 -6.43 -3.24
N HIS A 300 -1.70 -5.32 -3.69
CA HIS A 300 -2.47 -4.27 -4.33
C HIS A 300 -1.69 -3.58 -5.44
N ASN A 301 -2.40 -2.81 -6.26
CA ASN A 301 -1.84 -2.06 -7.39
C ASN A 301 -0.95 -2.94 -8.29
N SER A 302 -1.40 -4.16 -8.50
CA SER A 302 -0.66 -5.15 -9.29
C SER A 302 -0.56 -4.76 -10.76
N ASN A 303 -1.52 -3.96 -11.28
CA ASN A 303 -1.44 -3.32 -12.60
C ASN A 303 -0.11 -2.57 -12.82
N GLY A 304 0.47 -1.98 -11.76
CA GLY A 304 1.77 -1.31 -11.76
C GLY A 304 2.96 -2.22 -11.44
N SER A 305 2.77 -3.54 -11.31
CA SER A 305 3.83 -4.47 -10.86
C SER A 305 4.85 -4.86 -11.93
N ASN A 306 4.65 -4.43 -13.16
CA ASN A 306 5.50 -4.80 -14.30
C ASN A 306 5.62 -6.33 -14.52
N GLY A 307 4.54 -7.06 -14.29
CA GLY A 307 4.48 -8.52 -14.44
C GLY A 307 4.96 -9.31 -13.21
N GLN A 308 5.40 -8.64 -12.14
CA GLN A 308 6.12 -9.29 -11.03
C GLN A 308 5.21 -9.73 -9.86
N MET A 309 3.95 -9.31 -9.83
CA MET A 309 3.06 -9.65 -8.73
C MET A 309 2.60 -11.11 -8.77
N PHE A 310 2.38 -11.65 -9.98
CA PHE A 310 1.77 -12.97 -10.20
C PHE A 310 2.60 -13.83 -11.15
N GLU A 311 3.91 -13.95 -10.87
CA GLU A 311 4.84 -14.76 -11.65
C GLU A 311 4.60 -16.26 -11.47
N MET A 312 4.94 -17.06 -12.50
CA MET A 312 4.88 -18.53 -12.48
C MET A 312 6.08 -19.19 -11.78
N GLU A 313 6.89 -18.38 -11.11
CA GLU A 313 8.07 -18.79 -10.34
C GLU A 313 8.19 -17.97 -9.06
N THR A 314 9.06 -18.36 -8.16
CA THR A 314 9.32 -17.67 -6.90
C THR A 314 10.10 -16.38 -7.17
N PHE A 315 10.16 -15.47 -6.20
CA PHE A 315 10.95 -14.23 -6.28
C PHE A 315 12.44 -14.46 -6.65
N LYS A 316 12.94 -15.67 -6.43
CA LYS A 316 14.33 -16.07 -6.78
C LYS A 316 14.41 -16.83 -8.12
N GLY A 317 13.34 -16.93 -8.90
CA GLY A 317 13.29 -17.64 -10.17
C GLY A 317 13.26 -19.18 -10.04
N ASN A 318 12.84 -19.71 -8.89
CA ASN A 318 12.66 -21.16 -8.74
C ASN A 318 11.22 -21.55 -9.09
N ALA A 319 11.02 -22.81 -9.50
CA ALA A 319 9.69 -23.36 -9.72
C ALA A 319 8.82 -23.27 -8.45
N ILE A 320 7.55 -22.89 -8.61
CA ILE A 320 6.57 -22.90 -7.53
C ILE A 320 6.36 -24.34 -7.05
N SER A 321 6.27 -24.52 -5.73
CA SER A 321 5.92 -25.79 -5.10
C SER A 321 4.56 -25.67 -4.38
N LYS A 322 3.99 -26.81 -4.01
CA LYS A 322 2.76 -26.84 -3.23
C LYS A 322 2.92 -26.12 -1.88
N GLU A 323 4.07 -26.28 -1.23
CA GLU A 323 4.38 -25.60 0.04
C GLU A 323 4.44 -24.09 -0.12
N TYR A 324 4.99 -23.60 -1.24
CA TYR A 324 4.98 -22.20 -1.60
C TYR A 324 3.54 -21.68 -1.79
N ALA A 325 2.74 -22.41 -2.59
CA ALA A 325 1.37 -22.05 -2.85
C ALA A 325 0.53 -22.00 -1.57
N ASP A 326 0.65 -23.01 -0.71
CA ASP A 326 -0.05 -23.09 0.57
C ASP A 326 0.41 -21.95 1.52
N LYS A 327 1.71 -21.61 1.54
CA LYS A 327 2.25 -20.51 2.32
C LYS A 327 1.72 -19.15 1.84
N ARG A 328 1.71 -18.91 0.53
CA ARG A 328 1.15 -17.68 -0.05
C ARG A 328 -0.32 -17.54 0.30
N MET A 329 -1.14 -18.55 0.06
CA MET A 329 -2.58 -18.52 0.34
C MET A 329 -2.91 -18.35 1.82
N ARG A 330 -2.06 -18.84 2.73
CA ARG A 330 -2.19 -18.60 4.17
C ARG A 330 -1.91 -17.15 4.54
N ASN A 331 -0.99 -16.49 3.88
CA ASN A 331 -0.54 -15.14 4.19
C ASN A 331 -1.21 -14.06 3.33
N GLU A 332 -1.54 -14.38 2.06
CA GLU A 332 -2.23 -13.50 1.11
C GLU A 332 -3.55 -14.13 0.64
N PRO A 333 -4.58 -14.26 1.51
CA PRO A 333 -5.84 -14.91 1.12
C PRO A 333 -6.71 -14.05 0.21
N ILE A 334 -6.54 -12.74 0.20
CA ILE A 334 -7.30 -11.76 -0.58
C ILE A 334 -6.38 -10.82 -1.33
N VAL A 335 -6.88 -10.22 -2.40
CA VAL A 335 -6.18 -9.24 -3.24
C VAL A 335 -7.06 -8.04 -3.52
N GLU A 336 -6.48 -6.86 -3.54
CA GLU A 336 -7.13 -5.64 -3.96
C GLU A 336 -7.10 -5.55 -5.49
N ILE A 337 -8.29 -5.55 -6.13
CA ILE A 337 -8.40 -5.53 -7.58
C ILE A 337 -8.74 -4.17 -8.18
N THR A 338 -9.13 -3.21 -7.35
CA THR A 338 -9.46 -1.86 -7.80
C THR A 338 -9.20 -0.84 -6.71
N GLN A 339 -8.70 0.31 -7.10
CA GLN A 339 -8.44 1.48 -6.28
C GLN A 339 -8.36 2.73 -7.17
N VAL A 340 -8.11 3.89 -6.57
CA VAL A 340 -8.02 5.17 -7.30
C VAL A 340 -6.99 5.16 -8.44
N LYS A 341 -5.93 4.35 -8.36
CA LYS A 341 -4.93 4.16 -9.42
C LYS A 341 -5.33 3.07 -10.44
N GLY A 342 -6.61 2.87 -10.66
CA GLY A 342 -7.18 2.00 -11.69
C GLY A 342 -7.35 0.54 -11.27
N THR A 343 -7.86 -0.23 -12.23
CA THR A 343 -8.17 -1.64 -12.07
C THR A 343 -6.91 -2.52 -12.13
N SER A 344 -6.88 -3.55 -11.30
CA SER A 344 -5.97 -4.70 -11.42
C SER A 344 -6.69 -5.98 -11.85
N GLU A 345 -7.96 -5.88 -12.30
CA GLU A 345 -8.76 -7.04 -12.70
C GLU A 345 -8.22 -7.69 -13.98
N THR A 346 -8.24 -6.94 -15.08
CA THR A 346 -7.76 -7.39 -16.39
C THR A 346 -7.28 -6.20 -17.24
N HIS A 347 -6.76 -6.51 -18.44
CA HIS A 347 -6.27 -5.55 -19.40
C HIS A 347 -6.70 -5.96 -20.82
N PRO A 348 -6.98 -5.03 -21.77
CA PRO A 348 -7.40 -5.38 -23.15
C PRO A 348 -6.47 -6.35 -23.87
N LEU A 349 -5.16 -6.29 -23.61
CA LEU A 349 -4.18 -7.23 -24.19
C LEU A 349 -4.29 -8.66 -23.63
N LEU A 350 -4.90 -8.85 -22.45
CA LEU A 350 -5.09 -10.15 -21.80
C LEU A 350 -6.52 -10.68 -22.00
N SER A 351 -7.48 -9.80 -22.26
CA SER A 351 -8.89 -10.12 -22.46
C SER A 351 -9.44 -9.38 -23.69
N PRO A 352 -8.98 -9.67 -24.90
CA PRO A 352 -9.30 -8.91 -26.11
C PRO A 352 -10.78 -9.02 -26.54
N ASP A 353 -11.49 -10.04 -26.08
CA ASP A 353 -12.90 -10.29 -26.38
C ASP A 353 -13.85 -9.71 -25.31
N ASP A 354 -13.34 -9.05 -24.28
CA ASP A 354 -14.11 -8.43 -23.21
C ASP A 354 -14.26 -6.92 -23.49
N GLU A 355 -15.48 -6.49 -23.79
CA GLU A 355 -15.79 -5.08 -24.08
C GLU A 355 -15.57 -4.11 -22.91
N TRP A 356 -15.39 -4.66 -21.67
CA TRP A 356 -15.15 -3.89 -20.45
C TRP A 356 -13.69 -3.95 -19.96
N ALA A 357 -12.82 -4.64 -20.71
CA ALA A 357 -11.42 -4.82 -20.28
C ALA A 357 -10.62 -3.51 -20.23
N ASP A 358 -11.08 -2.45 -20.85
CA ASP A 358 -10.46 -1.12 -20.86
C ASP A 358 -11.02 -0.16 -19.78
N PHE A 359 -11.89 -0.65 -18.91
CA PHE A 359 -12.47 0.16 -17.83
C PHE A 359 -11.42 0.50 -16.76
N GLU A 360 -11.27 1.79 -16.46
CA GLU A 360 -10.37 2.34 -15.43
C GLU A 360 -8.92 1.84 -15.53
N ILE A 361 -8.38 1.73 -16.73
CA ILE A 361 -7.00 1.33 -16.96
C ILE A 361 -6.03 2.44 -16.51
N MET A 362 -5.07 2.07 -15.66
CA MET A 362 -3.85 2.82 -15.38
C MET A 362 -2.66 1.86 -15.49
N ASP A 363 -2.06 1.79 -16.66
CA ASP A 363 -1.04 0.80 -17.03
C ASP A 363 0.40 1.31 -16.90
N VAL A 364 0.62 2.33 -16.08
CA VAL A 364 1.94 2.91 -15.82
C VAL A 364 2.45 2.50 -14.44
N ARG A 365 3.76 2.35 -14.33
CA ARG A 365 4.42 2.10 -13.04
C ARG A 365 4.37 3.35 -12.17
N VAL A 366 3.84 3.22 -10.95
CA VAL A 366 3.70 4.34 -10.02
C VAL A 366 5.07 4.91 -9.67
N GLY A 367 5.19 6.24 -9.71
CA GLY A 367 6.43 6.95 -9.38
C GLY A 367 7.51 6.88 -10.46
N SER A 368 7.30 6.20 -11.59
CA SER A 368 8.25 6.20 -12.69
C SER A 368 8.35 7.58 -13.35
N ARG A 369 9.57 8.05 -13.61
CA ARG A 369 9.83 9.32 -14.30
C ARG A 369 10.94 9.14 -15.34
N PRO A 370 10.66 9.28 -16.62
CA PRO A 370 9.34 9.52 -17.25
C PRO A 370 8.36 8.37 -16.99
N PRO A 371 7.04 8.59 -17.18
CA PRO A 371 6.05 7.52 -17.06
C PRO A 371 6.44 6.32 -17.92
N THR A 372 6.46 5.14 -17.31
CA THR A 372 6.88 3.89 -17.97
C THR A 372 5.75 2.87 -17.84
N TYR A 373 5.37 2.26 -18.96
CA TYR A 373 4.31 1.26 -18.98
C TYR A 373 4.70 0.00 -18.19
N SER A 374 3.72 -0.55 -17.51
CA SER A 374 3.78 -1.84 -16.83
C SER A 374 3.50 -2.98 -17.81
N LYS A 375 4.20 -4.10 -17.69
CA LYS A 375 3.88 -5.31 -18.47
C LYS A 375 2.53 -5.87 -17.99
N PRO A 376 1.53 -6.10 -18.87
CA PRO A 376 0.24 -6.65 -18.45
C PRO A 376 0.35 -8.07 -17.90
N SER A 377 1.06 -8.98 -18.59
CA SER A 377 1.20 -10.36 -18.14
C SER A 377 1.93 -10.46 -16.81
N GLY A 378 1.34 -11.19 -15.85
CA GLY A 378 1.79 -11.30 -14.47
C GLY A 378 1.35 -10.13 -13.57
N SER A 379 0.58 -9.15 -14.11
CA SER A 379 0.12 -7.96 -13.38
C SER A 379 -1.36 -7.99 -13.01
N TYR A 380 -2.18 -8.82 -13.64
CA TYR A 380 -3.63 -8.76 -13.48
C TYR A 380 -4.23 -10.04 -12.89
N VAL A 381 -5.22 -9.88 -12.03
CA VAL A 381 -5.78 -10.95 -11.19
C VAL A 381 -6.50 -12.01 -12.00
N ARG A 382 -7.21 -11.64 -13.09
CA ARG A 382 -7.91 -12.61 -13.95
C ARG A 382 -6.93 -13.57 -14.62
N GLU A 383 -5.78 -13.07 -15.11
CA GLU A 383 -4.70 -13.90 -15.62
C GLU A 383 -4.06 -14.74 -14.50
N ALA A 384 -3.87 -14.17 -13.30
CA ALA A 384 -3.34 -14.90 -12.15
C ALA A 384 -4.20 -16.11 -11.78
N TYR A 385 -5.53 -16.01 -11.85
CA TYR A 385 -6.41 -17.17 -11.66
C TYR A 385 -6.14 -18.28 -12.69
N LEU A 386 -5.98 -17.94 -13.97
CA LEU A 386 -5.65 -18.91 -15.02
C LEU A 386 -4.28 -19.54 -14.80
N SER A 387 -3.29 -18.75 -14.42
CA SER A 387 -1.95 -19.21 -14.04
C SER A 387 -1.99 -20.16 -12.84
N GLY A 388 -2.79 -19.80 -11.82
CA GLY A 388 -3.00 -20.63 -10.64
C GLY A 388 -3.64 -21.98 -10.96
N LEU A 389 -4.63 -22.02 -11.85
CA LEU A 389 -5.24 -23.28 -12.33
C LEU A 389 -4.23 -24.12 -13.09
N THR A 390 -3.37 -23.51 -13.90
CA THR A 390 -2.30 -24.19 -14.65
C THR A 390 -1.29 -24.83 -13.69
N LEU A 391 -0.85 -24.11 -12.67
CA LEU A 391 0.05 -24.62 -11.63
C LEU A 391 -0.57 -25.79 -10.84
N ASP A 392 -1.86 -25.69 -10.51
CA ASP A 392 -2.57 -26.78 -9.81
C ASP A 392 -2.70 -28.02 -10.68
N PHE A 393 -3.02 -27.86 -11.96
CA PHE A 393 -3.07 -28.95 -12.92
C PHE A 393 -1.73 -29.69 -13.05
N THR A 394 -0.62 -28.95 -13.01
CA THR A 394 0.75 -29.49 -13.05
C THR A 394 1.28 -29.96 -11.68
N LYS A 395 0.42 -30.02 -10.65
CA LYS A 395 0.73 -30.50 -9.29
C LYS A 395 1.67 -29.61 -8.47
N GLN A 396 1.81 -28.36 -8.87
CA GLN A 396 2.62 -27.36 -8.15
C GLN A 396 1.81 -26.61 -7.07
N GLY A 397 0.49 -26.85 -7.00
CA GLY A 397 -0.43 -26.10 -6.14
C GLY A 397 -0.82 -24.76 -6.77
N ASN A 398 -1.87 -24.12 -6.23
CA ASN A 398 -2.38 -22.86 -6.75
C ASN A 398 -2.14 -21.71 -5.74
N PRO A 399 -1.16 -20.80 -6.01
CA PRO A 399 -0.84 -19.68 -5.13
C PRO A 399 -1.74 -18.46 -5.35
N TYR A 400 -2.78 -18.55 -6.19
CA TYR A 400 -3.60 -17.43 -6.65
C TYR A 400 -5.11 -17.63 -6.42
N LYS A 401 -5.51 -18.42 -5.42
CA LYS A 401 -6.91 -18.62 -5.01
C LYS A 401 -7.40 -17.46 -4.13
N PHE A 402 -7.29 -16.23 -4.60
CA PHE A 402 -7.64 -15.03 -3.84
C PHE A 402 -9.16 -14.86 -3.68
N GLY A 403 -9.60 -14.24 -2.54
CA GLY A 403 -10.81 -13.43 -2.49
C GLY A 403 -10.50 -12.02 -2.98
N LEU A 404 -11.50 -11.27 -3.36
CA LEU A 404 -11.38 -9.95 -3.98
C LEU A 404 -11.85 -8.86 -3.04
N ILE A 405 -11.11 -7.75 -2.96
CA ILE A 405 -11.53 -6.50 -2.31
C ILE A 405 -11.20 -5.31 -3.21
N GLY A 406 -11.87 -4.18 -3.00
CA GLY A 406 -11.46 -2.87 -3.46
C GLY A 406 -11.01 -2.02 -2.28
N SER A 407 -10.30 -0.92 -2.52
CA SER A 407 -9.88 0.04 -1.50
C SER A 407 -9.64 1.40 -2.10
N SER A 408 -9.30 2.41 -1.29
CA SER A 408 -9.07 3.76 -1.81
C SER A 408 -7.63 4.03 -2.23
N ASP A 409 -6.67 3.57 -1.46
CA ASP A 409 -5.29 4.06 -1.53
C ASP A 409 -5.22 5.60 -1.35
N THR A 410 -6.14 6.14 -0.55
CA THR A 410 -6.13 7.58 -0.26
C THR A 410 -4.89 7.96 0.54
N HIS A 411 -4.33 9.11 0.20
CA HIS A 411 -3.23 9.73 0.95
C HIS A 411 -3.69 11.03 1.63
N THR A 412 -4.98 11.10 1.97
CA THR A 412 -5.56 12.25 2.69
C THR A 412 -6.22 11.85 4.01
N GLY A 413 -6.16 10.56 4.38
CA GLY A 413 -6.94 9.99 5.48
C GLY A 413 -8.42 9.77 5.14
N ALA A 414 -8.86 10.17 3.94
CA ALA A 414 -10.25 10.27 3.52
C ALA A 414 -10.45 9.75 2.09
N GLY A 415 -10.87 8.51 1.90
CA GLY A 415 -11.17 7.94 0.60
C GLY A 415 -12.43 8.58 -0.04
N ALA A 416 -12.36 8.94 -1.32
CA ALA A 416 -13.51 9.42 -2.09
C ALA A 416 -14.12 8.24 -2.86
N PHE A 417 -15.34 7.87 -2.55
CA PHE A 417 -16.03 6.70 -3.12
C PHE A 417 -17.12 7.07 -4.14
N ASP A 418 -17.24 8.33 -4.50
CA ASP A 418 -18.28 8.84 -5.38
C ASP A 418 -17.64 9.75 -6.44
N GLU A 419 -17.76 9.37 -7.71
CA GLU A 419 -17.23 10.14 -8.84
C GLU A 419 -17.78 11.58 -8.89
N ASN A 420 -19.01 11.80 -8.45
CA ASN A 420 -19.60 13.14 -8.39
C ASN A 420 -19.12 13.96 -7.18
N ASN A 421 -18.33 13.37 -6.28
CA ASN A 421 -17.83 14.01 -5.07
C ASN A 421 -16.40 13.57 -4.77
N TYR A 422 -15.58 13.52 -5.80
CA TYR A 422 -14.15 13.19 -5.69
C TYR A 422 -13.36 14.45 -5.29
N TRP A 423 -12.58 14.38 -4.21
CA TRP A 423 -11.78 15.51 -3.73
C TRP A 423 -10.29 15.41 -4.03
N SER A 424 -9.66 14.30 -3.73
CA SER A 424 -8.22 14.14 -3.94
C SER A 424 -7.76 12.75 -3.53
N LYS A 425 -6.68 12.27 -4.15
CA LYS A 425 -5.92 11.12 -3.68
C LYS A 425 -4.76 11.54 -2.78
N VAL A 426 -3.96 12.55 -3.19
CA VAL A 426 -2.66 12.90 -2.57
C VAL A 426 -2.60 14.41 -2.25
N GLY A 427 -3.47 14.89 -1.38
CA GLY A 427 -3.40 16.24 -0.84
C GLY A 427 -3.21 17.33 -1.92
N LEU A 428 -2.17 18.15 -1.77
CA LEU A 428 -1.90 19.27 -2.68
C LEU A 428 -1.55 18.85 -4.11
N LEU A 429 -1.16 17.58 -4.33
CA LEU A 429 -0.77 17.13 -5.65
C LEU A 429 -1.93 17.12 -6.63
N ASP A 430 -3.11 16.68 -6.19
CA ASP A 430 -4.31 16.56 -7.03
C ASP A 430 -5.57 17.15 -6.38
N GLY A 431 -5.41 17.94 -5.34
CA GLY A 431 -6.54 18.54 -4.61
C GLY A 431 -7.25 19.68 -5.35
N ASP A 432 -6.60 20.30 -6.34
CA ASP A 432 -7.23 21.32 -7.18
C ASP A 432 -7.95 20.64 -8.37
N PRO A 433 -9.27 20.85 -8.53
CA PRO A 433 -10.07 20.14 -9.54
C PRO A 433 -9.74 20.54 -10.99
N GLU A 434 -9.23 21.76 -11.24
CA GLU A 434 -8.75 22.15 -12.58
C GLU A 434 -7.45 21.44 -12.91
N ASN A 435 -6.48 21.38 -11.98
CA ASN A 435 -5.22 20.66 -12.15
C ASN A 435 -5.44 19.17 -12.38
N ARG A 436 -6.47 18.61 -11.75
CA ARG A 436 -6.87 17.21 -11.91
C ARG A 436 -7.59 16.94 -13.23
N GLY A 437 -8.14 17.96 -13.88
CA GLY A 437 -8.95 17.82 -15.09
C GLY A 437 -10.41 17.40 -14.83
N SER A 438 -10.91 17.60 -13.61
CA SER A 438 -12.28 17.22 -13.21
C SER A 438 -13.32 18.28 -13.53
N VAL A 439 -12.90 19.51 -13.74
CA VAL A 439 -13.75 20.65 -14.11
C VAL A 439 -13.11 21.43 -15.27
N PRO A 440 -13.90 22.21 -16.04
CA PRO A 440 -13.35 23.06 -17.09
C PRO A 440 -12.31 24.03 -16.55
N LEU A 441 -11.22 24.20 -17.26
CA LEU A 441 -10.13 25.11 -16.95
C LEU A 441 -10.56 26.54 -17.26
N ALA A 442 -10.50 27.43 -16.26
CA ALA A 442 -10.75 28.85 -16.46
C ALA A 442 -9.56 29.51 -17.17
N GLU A 443 -9.84 30.48 -18.09
CA GLU A 443 -8.80 31.17 -18.87
C GLU A 443 -7.76 31.85 -17.96
N GLU A 444 -8.18 32.45 -16.86
CA GLU A 444 -7.31 33.10 -15.88
C GLU A 444 -6.36 32.15 -15.13
N ASN A 445 -6.62 30.84 -15.14
CA ASN A 445 -5.82 29.82 -14.45
C ASN A 445 -4.84 29.09 -15.40
N ILE A 446 -4.84 29.38 -16.69
CA ILE A 446 -3.97 28.71 -17.68
C ILE A 446 -2.50 28.91 -17.34
N ASP A 447 -2.07 30.14 -17.00
CA ASP A 447 -0.67 30.43 -16.66
C ASP A 447 -0.27 29.67 -15.39
N ARG A 448 -1.09 29.68 -14.35
CA ARG A 448 -0.88 28.92 -13.10
C ARG A 448 -0.72 27.43 -13.37
N LEU A 449 -1.60 26.85 -14.17
CA LEU A 449 -1.52 25.42 -14.49
C LEU A 449 -0.31 25.10 -15.40
N THR A 450 0.07 26.01 -16.28
CA THR A 450 1.28 25.87 -17.10
C THR A 450 2.52 25.82 -16.21
N GLU A 451 2.65 26.72 -15.24
CA GLU A 451 3.75 26.71 -14.26
C GLU A 451 3.74 25.42 -13.42
N TYR A 452 2.55 24.98 -12.97
CA TYR A 452 2.37 23.73 -12.25
C TYR A 452 2.89 22.53 -13.07
N MET A 453 2.50 22.40 -14.35
CA MET A 453 2.96 21.32 -15.22
C MET A 453 4.47 21.39 -15.52
N GLN A 454 5.04 22.59 -15.66
CA GLN A 454 6.48 22.79 -15.84
C GLN A 454 7.30 22.27 -14.65
N ALA A 455 6.77 22.35 -13.43
CA ALA A 455 7.42 21.77 -12.25
C ALA A 455 7.57 20.24 -12.32
N PHE A 456 6.74 19.59 -13.15
CA PHE A 456 6.86 18.16 -13.47
C PHE A 456 7.63 17.86 -14.76
N ASN A 457 8.24 18.89 -15.38
CA ASN A 457 8.86 18.80 -16.71
C ASN A 457 7.89 18.32 -17.81
N GLN A 458 6.63 18.69 -17.70
CA GLN A 458 5.57 18.37 -18.66
C GLN A 458 4.99 19.66 -19.26
N PRO A 459 4.66 19.68 -20.55
CA PRO A 459 3.86 20.75 -21.11
C PRO A 459 2.40 20.63 -20.64
N LEU A 460 1.70 21.75 -20.50
CA LEU A 460 0.25 21.71 -20.34
C LEU A 460 -0.39 21.08 -21.59
N SER A 461 -1.17 20.04 -21.37
CA SER A 461 -2.02 19.41 -22.39
C SER A 461 -3.47 19.64 -22.02
N THR A 462 -4.34 19.84 -23.01
CA THR A 462 -5.76 20.06 -22.80
C THR A 462 -6.61 19.19 -23.74
N VAL A 463 -7.84 18.94 -23.33
CA VAL A 463 -8.86 18.26 -24.15
C VAL A 463 -10.12 19.11 -24.21
N GLU A 464 -10.68 19.26 -25.41
CA GLU A 464 -11.96 19.94 -25.63
C GLU A 464 -13.13 18.96 -25.47
N LEU A 465 -14.01 19.24 -24.53
CA LEU A 465 -15.27 18.51 -24.34
C LEU A 465 -16.47 19.47 -24.54
N LYS A 466 -17.69 18.94 -24.53
CA LYS A 466 -18.90 19.76 -24.70
C LYS A 466 -19.07 20.86 -23.66
N GLN A 467 -18.54 20.62 -22.47
CA GLN A 467 -18.64 21.49 -21.29
C GLN A 467 -17.50 22.52 -21.19
N GLY A 468 -16.48 22.44 -22.06
CA GLY A 468 -15.34 23.35 -22.08
C GLY A 468 -14.00 22.64 -22.28
N THR A 469 -12.92 23.41 -22.10
CA THR A 469 -11.53 22.94 -22.15
C THR A 469 -11.12 22.38 -20.80
N TYR A 470 -10.58 21.18 -20.77
CA TYR A 470 -10.12 20.51 -19.55
C TYR A 470 -8.63 20.27 -19.60
N ALA A 471 -7.96 20.32 -18.45
CA ALA A 471 -6.58 19.87 -18.34
C ALA A 471 -6.51 18.34 -18.58
N ASN A 472 -5.56 17.91 -19.40
CA ASN A 472 -5.24 16.50 -19.60
C ASN A 472 -3.94 16.19 -18.88
N THR A 473 -4.03 15.87 -17.59
CA THR A 473 -2.91 15.56 -16.72
C THR A 473 -2.84 14.05 -16.43
N GLY A 474 -1.79 13.58 -15.78
CA GLY A 474 -1.69 12.18 -15.34
C GLY A 474 -2.78 11.77 -14.33
N PHE A 475 -3.46 12.73 -13.71
CA PHE A 475 -4.54 12.47 -12.74
C PHE A 475 -5.89 12.14 -13.38
N THR A 476 -6.05 12.37 -14.68
CA THR A 476 -7.28 11.98 -15.42
C THR A 476 -7.49 10.47 -15.46
N GLN A 477 -6.44 9.68 -15.15
CA GLN A 477 -6.52 8.22 -15.01
C GLN A 477 -6.91 7.78 -13.58
N TRP A 478 -7.06 8.72 -12.64
CA TRP A 478 -7.48 8.45 -11.26
C TRP A 478 -8.98 8.60 -11.14
N GLY A 479 -9.63 7.55 -10.63
CA GLY A 479 -11.07 7.52 -10.41
C GLY A 479 -11.46 7.58 -8.95
N ALA A 480 -12.75 7.41 -8.66
CA ALA A 480 -13.22 7.18 -7.30
C ALA A 480 -12.67 5.86 -6.75
N SER A 481 -12.57 5.82 -5.43
CA SER A 481 -11.99 4.68 -4.72
C SER A 481 -12.88 3.44 -4.78
N GLY A 482 -12.25 2.26 -4.78
CA GLY A 482 -12.94 1.00 -4.54
C GLY A 482 -13.31 0.78 -3.08
N LEU A 483 -14.25 -0.13 -2.82
CA LEU A 483 -14.63 -0.57 -1.48
C LEU A 483 -14.30 -2.04 -1.28
N ALA A 484 -13.79 -2.37 -0.09
CA ALA A 484 -13.73 -3.73 0.42
C ALA A 484 -15.10 -4.09 1.01
N VAL A 485 -15.63 -5.26 0.63
CA VAL A 485 -16.85 -5.78 1.25
C VAL A 485 -16.62 -7.19 1.78
N ALA A 486 -17.01 -7.41 3.04
CA ALA A 486 -16.91 -8.70 3.70
C ALA A 486 -18.32 -9.20 4.09
N TRP A 487 -18.62 -10.46 3.77
CA TRP A 487 -19.80 -11.16 4.29
C TRP A 487 -19.44 -11.79 5.64
N ALA A 488 -19.89 -11.16 6.71
CA ALA A 488 -19.59 -11.59 8.08
C ALA A 488 -20.84 -11.68 8.96
N GLU A 489 -20.76 -12.50 9.99
CA GLU A 489 -21.86 -12.77 10.91
C GLU A 489 -22.19 -11.55 11.78
N GLU A 490 -21.17 -10.74 12.09
CA GLU A 490 -21.29 -9.53 12.90
C GLU A 490 -20.16 -8.53 12.57
N ASN A 491 -20.36 -7.26 12.91
CA ASN A 491 -19.34 -6.22 12.71
C ASN A 491 -18.33 -6.28 13.88
N THR A 492 -17.45 -7.25 13.85
CA THR A 492 -16.35 -7.39 14.80
C THR A 492 -15.05 -7.73 14.07
N ARG A 493 -13.92 -7.38 14.68
CA ARG A 493 -12.60 -7.68 14.12
C ARG A 493 -12.44 -9.16 13.79
N GLU A 494 -12.85 -10.02 14.69
CA GLU A 494 -12.77 -11.47 14.51
C GLU A 494 -13.66 -11.95 13.35
N SER A 495 -14.94 -11.55 13.30
CA SER A 495 -15.88 -12.02 12.29
C SER A 495 -15.50 -11.54 10.87
N ILE A 496 -15.12 -10.25 10.74
CA ILE A 496 -14.68 -9.68 9.44
C ILE A 496 -13.34 -10.29 9.00
N PHE A 497 -12.37 -10.45 9.91
CA PHE A 497 -11.09 -11.07 9.58
C PHE A 497 -11.26 -12.54 9.16
N ASN A 498 -12.17 -13.27 9.80
CA ASN A 498 -12.52 -14.64 9.41
C ASN A 498 -13.19 -14.69 8.03
N ALA A 499 -14.03 -13.70 7.68
CA ALA A 499 -14.58 -13.58 6.32
C ALA A 499 -13.47 -13.38 5.27
N PHE A 500 -12.45 -12.57 5.56
CA PHE A 500 -11.25 -12.47 4.70
C PHE A 500 -10.53 -13.82 4.56
N ARG A 501 -10.37 -14.56 5.63
CA ARG A 501 -9.79 -15.92 5.62
C ARG A 501 -10.59 -16.90 4.76
N ARG A 502 -11.92 -16.85 4.85
CA ARG A 502 -12.84 -17.67 4.04
C ARG A 502 -12.98 -17.16 2.61
N LYS A 503 -12.47 -15.93 2.31
CA LYS A 503 -12.61 -15.24 1.01
C LYS A 503 -14.07 -14.93 0.66
N GLU A 504 -14.87 -14.72 1.67
CA GLU A 504 -16.26 -14.30 1.55
C GLU A 504 -16.32 -12.79 1.39
N THR A 505 -15.74 -12.31 0.30
CA THR A 505 -15.51 -10.91 0.01
C THR A 505 -15.86 -10.60 -1.45
N PHE A 506 -16.10 -9.33 -1.72
CA PHE A 506 -16.15 -8.80 -3.07
C PHE A 506 -15.69 -7.34 -3.09
N ALA A 507 -15.36 -6.85 -4.28
CA ALA A 507 -14.96 -5.48 -4.54
C ALA A 507 -16.07 -4.70 -5.22
N THR A 508 -16.14 -3.39 -4.98
CA THR A 508 -16.88 -2.45 -5.82
C THR A 508 -15.98 -1.29 -6.22
N THR A 509 -16.38 -0.51 -7.21
CA THR A 509 -15.69 0.73 -7.62
C THR A 509 -16.25 1.96 -6.90
N GLY A 510 -16.63 1.81 -5.62
CA GLY A 510 -17.11 2.87 -4.73
C GLY A 510 -18.58 2.80 -4.36
N THR A 511 -19.42 2.18 -5.19
CA THR A 511 -20.86 2.02 -4.92
C THR A 511 -21.11 0.91 -3.89
N ARG A 512 -22.19 1.06 -3.08
CA ARG A 512 -22.59 0.05 -2.08
C ARG A 512 -23.56 -0.98 -2.66
N ILE A 513 -23.19 -1.58 -3.79
CA ILE A 513 -23.92 -2.71 -4.37
C ILE A 513 -23.61 -3.95 -3.57
N ALA A 514 -24.63 -4.66 -3.10
CA ALA A 514 -24.48 -5.95 -2.44
C ALA A 514 -24.57 -7.09 -3.44
N VAL A 515 -23.48 -7.85 -3.56
CA VAL A 515 -23.40 -9.02 -4.44
C VAL A 515 -23.15 -10.26 -3.59
N ARG A 516 -23.98 -11.30 -3.76
CA ARG A 516 -23.77 -12.61 -3.17
C ARG A 516 -23.79 -13.67 -4.27
N PHE A 517 -22.65 -14.34 -4.44
CA PHE A 517 -22.46 -15.35 -5.46
C PHE A 517 -22.04 -16.68 -4.83
N PHE A 518 -22.73 -17.73 -5.19
CA PHE A 518 -22.37 -19.11 -4.82
C PHE A 518 -22.09 -19.91 -6.08
N GLY A 519 -20.98 -20.67 -6.09
CA GLY A 519 -20.58 -21.52 -7.18
C GLY A 519 -20.19 -22.90 -6.68
N GLY A 520 -20.77 -23.96 -7.23
CA GLY A 520 -20.48 -25.32 -6.84
C GLY A 520 -21.19 -26.36 -7.74
N TYR A 521 -20.73 -27.61 -7.67
CA TYR A 521 -21.29 -28.71 -8.46
C TYR A 521 -22.60 -29.23 -7.88
N ASP A 522 -22.86 -29.04 -6.57
CA ASP A 522 -24.01 -29.63 -5.85
C ASP A 522 -25.16 -28.63 -5.63
N LEU A 523 -25.05 -27.41 -6.17
CA LEU A 523 -26.04 -26.35 -5.99
C LEU A 523 -27.36 -26.61 -6.74
N SER A 524 -27.37 -27.50 -7.72
CA SER A 524 -28.59 -27.86 -8.48
C SER A 524 -29.71 -28.48 -7.62
N SER A 525 -29.38 -28.93 -6.41
CA SER A 525 -30.37 -29.49 -5.46
C SER A 525 -31.04 -28.45 -4.60
N ILE A 526 -30.65 -27.16 -4.67
CA ILE A 526 -31.21 -26.08 -3.86
C ILE A 526 -32.43 -25.49 -4.54
N ASP A 527 -33.53 -25.36 -3.77
CA ASP A 527 -34.73 -24.65 -4.25
C ASP A 527 -34.47 -23.13 -4.23
N LEU A 528 -34.43 -22.51 -5.42
CA LEU A 528 -34.21 -21.08 -5.56
C LEU A 528 -35.33 -20.20 -4.97
N ASN A 529 -36.49 -20.78 -4.64
CA ASN A 529 -37.60 -20.08 -4.00
C ASN A 529 -37.69 -20.36 -2.49
N SER A 530 -36.73 -21.09 -1.91
CA SER A 530 -36.71 -21.40 -0.48
C SER A 530 -36.29 -20.18 0.35
N ASP A 531 -36.98 -19.94 1.46
CA ASP A 531 -36.57 -18.95 2.46
C ASP A 531 -35.21 -19.31 3.10
N SER A 532 -34.76 -20.57 2.99
CA SER A 532 -33.47 -21.06 3.46
C SER A 532 -32.39 -21.07 2.39
N LEU A 533 -32.63 -20.50 1.19
CA LEU A 533 -31.71 -20.50 0.05
C LEU A 533 -30.27 -20.14 0.44
N VAL A 534 -30.10 -19.05 1.20
CA VAL A 534 -28.79 -18.55 1.59
C VAL A 534 -28.08 -19.51 2.54
N SER A 535 -28.79 -19.94 3.59
CA SER A 535 -28.22 -20.87 4.60
C SER A 535 -27.92 -22.25 4.01
N GLU A 536 -28.75 -22.74 3.10
CA GLU A 536 -28.49 -24.00 2.37
C GLU A 536 -27.28 -23.86 1.44
N SER A 537 -27.14 -22.73 0.75
CA SER A 537 -25.99 -22.46 -0.14
C SER A 537 -24.66 -22.42 0.62
N TYR A 538 -24.64 -21.93 1.85
CA TYR A 538 -23.44 -21.97 2.71
C TYR A 538 -23.08 -23.37 3.23
N GLN A 539 -24.01 -24.32 3.19
CA GLN A 539 -23.77 -25.70 3.64
C GLN A 539 -23.23 -26.61 2.53
N LYS A 540 -23.34 -26.19 1.28
CA LYS A 540 -22.87 -26.91 0.08
C LYS A 540 -21.46 -26.51 -0.31
#